data_8159b002556ac54e0340f773452762f1
#
_entry.id   8159b002556ac54e0340f773452762f1
#
_cell.length_a   1.000
_cell.length_b   1.000
_cell.length_c   1.000
_cell.angle_alpha   90.00
_cell.angle_beta   90.00
_cell.angle_gamma   90.00
#
_symmetry.space_group_name_H-M   'P 1'
#
loop_
_entity.id
_entity.type
_entity.pdbx_description
1 polymer ?
#
loop_
_entity_poly.entity_id
_entity_poly.type
_entity_poly.pdbx_seq_one_letter_code
_entity_poly.pdbx_strand_id
1 'polypeptide(L)'
;SPVTDYFMICSAQSATQVRAIADSIEDKLAETRGILPSHKEGYTEGNWILMDYGDCVAHIFRETERDFYNLEQLWADAPSEAYVETEGEE
;
A
#
# COMPACT_ATOMS: atom_id res chain seq x y z
N SER A 1 -14.22 -7.65 -6.78
CA SER A 1 -14.07 -9.02 -6.40
C SER A 1 -13.71 -9.13 -4.94
N PRO A 2 -14.33 -10.02 -4.27
CA PRO A 2 -13.96 -10.23 -2.89
C PRO A 2 -12.58 -10.88 -2.76
N VAL A 3 -12.03 -11.36 -3.84
CA VAL A 3 -10.79 -12.07 -3.78
C VAL A 3 -9.76 -11.35 -4.63
N THR A 4 -8.67 -10.95 -4.02
CA THR A 4 -7.52 -10.47 -4.75
C THR A 4 -6.45 -11.54 -4.65
N ASP A 5 -5.67 -11.67 -5.70
CA ASP A 5 -4.63 -12.68 -5.72
C ASP A 5 -3.46 -12.27 -4.82
N TYR A 6 -3.20 -10.97 -4.73
CA TYR A 6 -2.03 -10.48 -4.01
C TYR A 6 -2.34 -9.24 -3.23
N PHE A 7 -1.72 -9.12 -2.08
CA PHE A 7 -1.67 -7.88 -1.34
C PHE A 7 -0.24 -7.38 -1.31
N MET A 8 -0.07 -6.09 -1.45
CA MET A 8 1.20 -5.46 -1.20
C MET A 8 1.01 -4.51 -0.02
N ILE A 9 1.86 -4.62 0.98
CA ILE A 9 1.71 -3.82 2.18
C ILE A 9 2.99 -3.04 2.41
N CYS A 10 2.85 -1.73 2.52
CA CYS A 10 3.98 -0.85 2.80
C CYS A 10 3.62 0.04 3.97
N SER A 11 4.61 0.45 4.72
CA SER A 11 4.37 1.41 5.79
C SER A 11 5.42 2.49 5.77
N ALA A 12 5.07 3.63 6.31
CA ALA A 12 5.98 4.75 6.39
C ALA A 12 5.68 5.53 7.65
N GLN A 13 6.53 6.49 7.97
CA GLN A 13 6.43 7.17 9.26
C GLN A 13 5.65 8.45 9.22
N SER A 14 5.34 8.96 8.04
CA SER A 14 4.60 10.20 7.92
C SER A 14 3.63 10.10 6.78
N ALA A 15 2.61 10.96 6.81
CA ALA A 15 1.64 11.01 5.73
C ALA A 15 2.31 11.40 4.42
N THR A 16 3.29 12.28 4.49
CA THR A 16 4.01 12.69 3.29
C THR A 16 4.71 11.51 2.65
N GLN A 17 5.33 10.67 3.46
CA GLN A 17 6.00 9.49 2.94
C GLN A 17 5.02 8.47 2.40
N VAL A 18 3.89 8.32 3.07
CA VAL A 18 2.86 7.40 2.60
C VAL A 18 2.42 7.81 1.20
N ARG A 19 2.17 9.10 1.00
CA ARG A 19 1.77 9.59 -0.31
C ARG A 19 2.89 9.42 -1.33
N ALA A 20 4.13 9.64 -0.92
CA ALA A 20 5.26 9.50 -1.83
C ALA A 20 5.41 8.05 -2.29
N ILE A 21 5.22 7.10 -1.39
CA ILE A 21 5.29 5.70 -1.77
C ILE A 21 4.16 5.36 -2.73
N ALA A 22 2.96 5.82 -2.44
CA ALA A 22 1.83 5.57 -3.33
C ALA A 22 2.09 6.14 -4.72
N ASP A 23 2.59 7.36 -4.79
CA ASP A 23 2.91 7.97 -6.07
C ASP A 23 3.96 7.18 -6.82
N SER A 24 4.96 6.72 -6.10
CA SER A 24 6.04 5.97 -6.71
C SER A 24 5.53 4.65 -7.28
N ILE A 25 4.68 3.96 -6.57
CA ILE A 25 4.10 2.72 -7.05
C ILE A 25 3.25 2.98 -8.29
N GLU A 26 2.43 4.01 -8.22
CA GLU A 26 1.54 4.33 -9.33
C GLU A 26 2.34 4.68 -10.58
N ASP A 27 3.37 5.50 -10.41
CA ASP A 27 4.20 5.91 -11.54
C ASP A 27 4.96 4.73 -12.14
N LYS A 28 5.50 3.90 -11.27
CA LYS A 28 6.29 2.77 -11.74
C LYS A 28 5.42 1.79 -12.52
N LEU A 29 4.24 1.51 -12.05
CA LEU A 29 3.37 0.57 -12.74
C LEU A 29 2.84 1.14 -14.04
N ALA A 30 2.57 2.44 -14.06
CA ALA A 30 2.18 3.07 -15.31
C ALA A 30 3.29 3.01 -16.32
N GLU A 31 4.52 3.23 -15.87
CA GLU A 31 5.66 3.28 -16.74
C GLU A 31 6.08 1.91 -17.25
N THR A 32 6.10 0.94 -16.36
CA THR A 32 6.64 -0.37 -16.72
C THR A 32 5.59 -1.31 -17.26
N ARG A 33 4.33 -1.14 -16.87
CA ARG A 33 3.28 -2.06 -17.26
C ARG A 33 2.09 -1.40 -17.91
N GLY A 34 2.06 -0.08 -17.92
CA GLY A 34 0.95 0.64 -18.53
C GLY A 34 -0.36 0.47 -17.81
N ILE A 35 -0.34 0.20 -16.52
CA ILE A 35 -1.57 0.00 -15.77
C ILE A 35 -1.74 1.07 -14.72
N LEU A 36 -3.00 1.38 -14.47
CA LEU A 36 -3.39 2.37 -13.48
C LEU A 36 -4.34 1.70 -12.51
N PRO A 37 -4.41 2.20 -11.27
CA PRO A 37 -5.34 1.60 -10.32
C PRO A 37 -6.77 1.90 -10.73
N SER A 38 -7.64 0.93 -10.58
CA SER A 38 -9.05 1.12 -10.86
C SER A 38 -9.72 1.89 -9.73
N HIS A 39 -9.12 1.88 -8.56
CA HIS A 39 -9.70 2.54 -7.39
C HIS A 39 -8.58 2.94 -6.46
N LYS A 40 -8.67 4.14 -5.91
CA LYS A 40 -7.67 4.64 -5.00
C LYS A 40 -8.37 5.41 -3.90
N GLU A 41 -8.03 5.13 -2.65
CA GLU A 41 -8.65 5.76 -1.49
C GLU A 41 -7.60 6.21 -0.50
N GLY A 42 -7.94 7.23 0.26
CA GLY A 42 -7.16 7.63 1.41
C GLY A 42 -5.97 8.51 1.13
N TYR A 43 -5.80 8.93 -0.11
CA TYR A 43 -4.61 9.68 -0.50
C TYR A 43 -4.52 11.00 0.26
N THR A 44 -5.63 11.70 0.39
CA THR A 44 -5.63 13.03 1.00
C THR A 44 -5.17 12.97 2.45
N GLU A 45 -5.69 12.04 3.21
CA GLU A 45 -5.31 11.92 4.61
C GLU A 45 -3.89 11.39 4.77
N GLY A 46 -3.50 10.47 3.89
CA GLY A 46 -2.15 9.93 3.96
C GLY A 46 -1.91 9.02 5.14
N ASN A 47 -2.97 8.52 5.76
CA ASN A 47 -2.81 7.56 6.85
C ASN A 47 -2.85 6.13 6.36
N TRP A 48 -3.66 5.89 5.35
CA TRP A 48 -3.80 4.55 4.80
C TRP A 48 -4.31 4.72 3.39
N ILE A 49 -3.45 4.50 2.43
CA ILE A 49 -3.82 4.63 1.02
C ILE A 49 -4.00 3.24 0.46
N LEU A 50 -5.10 3.05 -0.21
CA LEU A 50 -5.38 1.77 -0.87
C LEU A 50 -5.41 2.02 -2.36
N MET A 51 -4.69 1.20 -3.11
CA MET A 51 -4.71 1.26 -4.56
C MET A 51 -5.05 -0.13 -5.09
N ASP A 52 -6.18 -0.21 -5.78
CA ASP A 52 -6.71 -1.47 -6.26
C ASP A 52 -6.39 -1.63 -7.72
N TYR A 53 -5.61 -2.64 -8.04
CA TYR A 53 -5.23 -2.94 -9.41
C TYR A 53 -5.95 -4.18 -9.95
N GLY A 54 -6.96 -4.65 -9.21
CA GLY A 54 -7.71 -5.81 -9.65
C GLY A 54 -7.19 -7.08 -9.02
N ASP A 55 -6.13 -7.62 -9.55
CA ASP A 55 -5.56 -8.82 -8.98
C ASP A 55 -4.54 -8.53 -7.89
N CYS A 56 -4.24 -7.27 -7.67
CA CYS A 56 -3.32 -6.86 -6.63
C CYS A 56 -3.83 -5.59 -5.99
N VAL A 57 -3.80 -5.55 -4.67
CA VAL A 57 -4.20 -4.37 -3.93
C VAL A 57 -3.02 -3.91 -3.11
N ALA A 58 -2.65 -2.65 -3.26
CA ALA A 58 -1.54 -2.08 -2.51
C ALA A 58 -2.11 -1.28 -1.35
N HIS A 59 -1.59 -1.57 -0.18
CA HIS A 59 -1.93 -0.85 1.04
C HIS A 59 -0.68 -0.14 1.53
N ILE A 60 -0.74 1.16 1.61
CA ILE A 60 0.37 1.95 2.14
C ILE A 60 -0.17 2.69 3.35
N PHE A 61 0.41 2.48 4.50
CA PHE A 61 -0.14 3.08 5.69
C PHE A 61 0.93 3.73 6.53
N ARG A 62 0.49 4.75 7.24
CA ARG A 62 1.34 5.41 8.18
C ARG A 62 1.50 4.51 9.39
N GLU A 63 2.73 4.28 9.76
CA GLU A 63 3.03 3.33 10.80
C GLU A 63 2.62 3.89 12.15
N THR A 64 1.56 3.34 12.70
CA THR A 64 1.18 3.53 14.08
C THR A 64 0.95 2.15 14.62
N GLU A 65 1.15 2.02 15.91
CA GLU A 65 1.07 0.73 16.54
C GLU A 65 -0.27 0.05 16.29
N ARG A 66 -1.34 0.83 16.46
CA ARG A 66 -2.67 0.26 16.35
C ARG A 66 -2.97 -0.20 14.93
N ASP A 67 -2.61 0.63 13.97
CA ASP A 67 -2.91 0.31 12.58
C ASP A 67 -2.13 -0.90 12.12
N PHE A 68 -0.89 -0.99 12.58
CA PHE A 68 -0.06 -2.11 12.19
C PHE A 68 -0.64 -3.44 12.69
N TYR A 69 -1.08 -3.45 13.93
CA TYR A 69 -1.65 -4.68 14.49
C TYR A 69 -2.94 -5.06 13.80
N ASN A 70 -3.76 -4.09 13.45
CA ASN A 70 -4.99 -4.39 12.73
C ASN A 70 -4.72 -5.02 11.40
N LEU A 71 -3.72 -4.51 10.69
CA LEU A 71 -3.37 -5.07 9.41
C LEU A 71 -2.77 -6.45 9.53
N GLU A 72 -1.96 -6.66 10.55
CA GLU A 72 -1.40 -7.99 10.76
C GLU A 72 -2.47 -9.04 10.91
N GLN A 73 -3.55 -8.69 11.57
CA GLN A 73 -4.63 -9.64 11.74
C GLN A 73 -5.30 -9.97 10.43
N LEU A 74 -5.40 -9.00 9.56
CA LEU A 74 -5.95 -9.26 8.24
C LEU A 74 -5.08 -10.21 7.44
N TRP A 75 -3.77 -10.08 7.60
CA TRP A 75 -2.84 -10.91 6.83
C TRP A 75 -2.72 -12.31 7.36
N ALA A 76 -3.00 -12.50 8.61
CA ALA A 76 -2.64 -13.74 9.27
C ALA A 76 -3.22 -14.93 8.55
N ASP A 77 -4.36 -14.75 7.89
CA ASP A 77 -5.06 -15.85 7.28
C ASP A 77 -4.88 -15.93 5.78
N ALA A 78 -4.00 -15.14 5.20
CA ALA A 78 -3.85 -15.13 3.76
C ALA A 78 -2.40 -15.04 3.37
N PRO A 79 -2.02 -15.64 2.23
CA PRO A 79 -0.67 -15.48 1.72
C PRO A 79 -0.45 -14.02 1.37
N SER A 80 0.64 -13.46 1.84
CA SER A 80 0.91 -12.07 1.55
C SER A 80 2.38 -11.80 1.75
N GLU A 81 2.81 -10.66 1.22
CA GLU A 81 4.15 -10.17 1.42
C GLU A 81 4.09 -8.81 2.05
N ALA A 82 4.95 -8.58 3.00
CA ALA A 82 5.04 -7.29 3.65
C ALA A 82 6.36 -6.65 3.27
N TYR A 83 6.28 -5.39 2.90
CA TYR A 83 7.44 -4.62 2.54
C TYR A 83 7.45 -3.35 3.36
N VAL A 84 8.53 -3.08 4.02
CA VAL A 84 8.66 -1.90 4.85
C VAL A 84 9.74 -1.01 4.25
N GLU A 85 9.35 0.20 3.92
CA GLU A 85 10.28 1.17 3.40
C GLU A 85 10.80 1.97 4.57
N THR A 86 12.09 1.98 4.76
CA THR A 86 12.69 2.71 5.87
C THR A 86 13.07 4.09 5.39
N GLU A 87 12.72 5.07 6.17
CA GLU A 87 13.13 6.41 5.85
C GLU A 87 14.63 6.51 5.86
N GLY A 88 15.16 7.27 4.94
CA GLY A 88 16.59 7.41 4.89
C GLY A 88 17.27 6.34 4.10
N GLU A 89 16.50 5.50 3.51
CA GLU A 89 17.02 4.44 2.69
C GLU A 89 17.58 4.92 1.39
N GLU A 90 17.10 6.04 0.91
CA GLU A 90 17.50 6.46 -0.40
C GLU A 90 18.90 6.87 -0.52
#